data_b6fb7d0fd0900e6d6385d8f2c99248c0
#
_entry.id   b6fb7d0fd0900e6d6385d8f2c99248c0
#
_cell.length_a   1.000
_cell.length_b   1.000
_cell.length_c   1.000
_cell.angle_alpha   90.00
_cell.angle_beta   90.00
_cell.angle_gamma   90.00
#
_symmetry.space_group_name_H-M   'P 1'
#
loop_
_entity.id
_entity.type
_entity.pdbx_description
1 polymer ?
#
loop_
_entity_poly.entity_id
_entity_poly.type
_entity_poly.pdbx_seq_one_letter_code
_entity_poly.pdbx_strand_id
1 'polypeptide(L)'
;MRIAVLISSFLVLLLLPTAHASSQLPVLRVGVLTYGTLNWELDIAKQDAPENVGYQLELVPLGSPQALTIALQGGAVDMIIGDWLWAARQHLHQREFYFYPYSTAAGTLVASPTLSNRSIKALDGKTLGIAGGKANKNYILYRAYALKQFNVDIASNTTIKFAAPPMLNSLLKRGDIDAVLTFWHYAAVLTNDNYTPMLTMQDILNSFGIQKEVPVLGWLFKREWGDQHAELVNAFLQRSYAIRSMLSKQDDMWKNIDSFTSKYPASAHPALISAYRAGIPTRWGPATWQDMQTILRVIKEYDDAQTLTGQLDTIPTSLFWQNTVLGSDE
;
A
#
# COMPACT_ATOMS: atom_id res chain seq x y z
N MET A 1 -40.13 86.44 9.94
CA MET A 1 -38.88 85.93 10.48
C MET A 1 -38.88 84.42 10.22
N ARG A 2 -38.20 83.96 9.18
CA ARG A 2 -38.16 82.52 8.77
C ARG A 2 -36.79 82.00 9.17
N ILE A 3 -36.74 81.00 10.06
CA ILE A 3 -35.54 80.36 10.53
C ILE A 3 -35.30 79.12 9.59
N ALA A 4 -34.20 79.14 8.83
CA ALA A 4 -33.79 78.03 8.03
C ALA A 4 -32.93 77.09 8.88
N VAL A 5 -33.34 75.81 8.99
CA VAL A 5 -32.59 74.74 9.66
C VAL A 5 -31.78 74.06 8.61
N LEU A 6 -30.46 74.20 8.65
CA LEU A 6 -29.48 73.44 7.86
C LEU A 6 -29.24 72.05 8.48
N ILE A 7 -29.71 70.97 7.82
CA ILE A 7 -29.38 69.60 8.22
C ILE A 7 -28.08 69.21 7.50
N SER A 8 -27.00 69.14 8.25
CA SER A 8 -25.70 68.65 7.75
C SER A 8 -25.67 67.11 7.85
N SER A 9 -25.81 66.44 6.72
CA SER A 9 -25.69 64.95 6.65
C SER A 9 -24.22 64.55 6.73
N PHE A 10 -23.83 63.97 7.85
CA PHE A 10 -22.51 63.38 8.08
C PHE A 10 -22.50 61.96 7.47
N LEU A 11 -21.89 61.80 6.29
CA LEU A 11 -21.72 60.49 5.65
C LEU A 11 -20.54 59.78 6.35
N VAL A 12 -20.83 58.87 7.26
CA VAL A 12 -19.84 58.00 7.91
C VAL A 12 -19.53 56.85 6.94
N LEU A 13 -18.41 56.96 6.26
CA LEU A 13 -17.84 55.88 5.41
C LEU A 13 -17.31 54.79 6.37
N LEU A 14 -18.08 53.72 6.57
CA LEU A 14 -17.65 52.51 7.26
C LEU A 14 -16.61 51.80 6.41
N LEU A 15 -15.33 52.04 6.69
CA LEU A 15 -14.21 51.19 6.23
C LEU A 15 -14.34 49.85 6.97
N LEU A 16 -15.02 48.86 6.32
CA LEU A 16 -14.95 47.47 6.76
C LEU A 16 -13.52 46.96 6.52
N PRO A 17 -12.83 46.51 7.56
CA PRO A 17 -11.55 45.84 7.34
C PRO A 17 -11.84 44.59 6.53
N THR A 18 -11.26 44.48 5.32
CA THR A 18 -11.15 43.22 4.58
C THR A 18 -10.27 42.31 5.42
N ALA A 19 -10.92 41.48 6.26
CA ALA A 19 -10.22 40.37 6.89
C ALA A 19 -9.70 39.47 5.78
N HIS A 20 -8.39 39.59 5.47
CA HIS A 20 -7.69 38.58 4.76
C HIS A 20 -7.70 37.35 5.67
N ALA A 21 -8.67 36.48 5.47
CA ALA A 21 -8.61 35.14 6.02
C ALA A 21 -7.32 34.54 5.47
N SER A 22 -6.28 34.47 6.27
CA SER A 22 -5.15 33.62 6.02
C SER A 22 -5.73 32.21 5.86
N SER A 23 -5.90 31.75 4.64
CA SER A 23 -6.39 30.39 4.37
C SER A 23 -5.33 29.45 4.90
N GLN A 24 -5.56 28.94 6.09
CA GLN A 24 -4.70 27.94 6.68
C GLN A 24 -4.71 26.73 5.73
N LEU A 25 -3.54 26.31 5.28
CA LEU A 25 -3.42 25.18 4.36
C LEU A 25 -4.06 23.93 4.98
N PRO A 26 -4.76 23.11 4.19
CA PRO A 26 -5.35 21.88 4.70
C PRO A 26 -4.27 20.93 5.22
N VAL A 27 -4.57 20.23 6.30
CA VAL A 27 -3.72 19.17 6.85
C VAL A 27 -4.13 17.83 6.25
N LEU A 28 -3.16 17.13 5.66
CA LEU A 28 -3.31 15.76 5.18
C LEU A 28 -2.64 14.81 6.17
N ARG A 29 -3.43 13.99 6.87
CA ARG A 29 -2.95 12.99 7.83
C ARG A 29 -2.78 11.66 7.12
N VAL A 30 -1.54 11.19 7.01
CA VAL A 30 -1.21 9.91 6.37
C VAL A 30 -0.76 8.90 7.42
N GLY A 31 -1.51 7.80 7.55
CA GLY A 31 -1.13 6.67 8.40
C GLY A 31 -0.01 5.87 7.76
N VAL A 32 1.06 5.61 8.51
CA VAL A 32 2.25 4.91 8.03
C VAL A 32 2.66 3.77 8.95
N LEU A 33 3.13 2.66 8.37
CA LEU A 33 3.75 1.58 9.17
C LEU A 33 5.14 2.02 9.63
N THR A 34 5.43 1.84 10.91
CA THR A 34 6.75 2.17 11.49
C THR A 34 7.90 1.44 10.80
N TYR A 35 7.64 0.30 10.17
CA TYR A 35 8.60 -0.54 9.44
C TYR A 35 8.32 -0.61 7.93
N GLY A 36 7.41 0.24 7.41
CA GLY A 36 7.01 0.25 6.00
C GLY A 36 7.94 1.07 5.10
N THR A 37 7.93 0.72 3.83
CA THR A 37 8.77 1.37 2.79
C THR A 37 8.22 2.70 2.29
N LEU A 38 6.94 3.00 2.58
CA LEU A 38 6.35 4.31 2.31
C LEU A 38 7.14 5.45 2.98
N ASN A 39 7.77 5.17 4.13
CA ASN A 39 8.60 6.16 4.82
C ASN A 39 9.74 6.71 3.94
N TRP A 40 10.25 5.93 2.98
CA TRP A 40 11.30 6.37 2.06
C TRP A 40 10.84 7.54 1.17
N GLU A 41 9.63 7.46 0.66
CA GLU A 41 9.03 8.53 -0.16
C GLU A 41 8.64 9.74 0.69
N LEU A 42 8.11 9.46 1.89
CA LEU A 42 7.63 10.51 2.78
C LEU A 42 8.78 11.29 3.44
N ASP A 43 9.96 10.70 3.61
CA ASP A 43 11.16 11.44 4.02
C ASP A 43 11.55 12.52 2.99
N ILE A 44 11.28 12.27 1.71
CA ILE A 44 11.46 13.27 0.64
C ILE A 44 10.29 14.27 0.68
N ALA A 45 9.05 13.78 0.77
CA ALA A 45 7.86 14.64 0.75
C ALA A 45 7.81 15.64 1.91
N LYS A 46 8.35 15.29 3.07
CA LYS A 46 8.47 16.19 4.23
C LYS A 46 9.40 17.38 4.02
N GLN A 47 10.28 17.32 3.04
CA GLN A 47 11.19 18.42 2.71
C GLN A 47 10.51 19.47 1.86
N ASP A 48 9.31 19.19 1.32
CA ASP A 48 8.54 20.15 0.56
C ASP A 48 7.99 21.24 1.49
N ALA A 49 8.12 22.49 1.11
CA ALA A 49 7.43 23.58 1.78
C ALA A 49 5.92 23.46 1.54
N PRO A 50 5.08 23.52 2.58
CA PRO A 50 3.62 23.34 2.45
C PRO A 50 2.99 24.27 1.40
N GLU A 51 3.50 25.49 1.25
CA GLU A 51 3.04 26.49 0.29
C GLU A 51 3.24 26.06 -1.15
N ASN A 52 4.26 25.23 -1.41
CA ASN A 52 4.57 24.73 -2.75
C ASN A 52 3.68 23.55 -3.17
N VAL A 53 3.18 22.78 -2.20
CA VAL A 53 2.34 21.60 -2.44
C VAL A 53 0.86 21.85 -2.14
N GLY A 54 0.53 22.95 -1.45
CA GLY A 54 -0.83 23.35 -1.14
C GLY A 54 -1.46 22.63 0.06
N TYR A 55 -0.67 21.92 0.87
CA TYR A 55 -1.13 21.23 2.09
C TYR A 55 0.01 21.05 3.10
N GLN A 56 -0.36 20.79 4.35
CA GLN A 56 0.56 20.34 5.40
C GLN A 56 0.48 18.82 5.52
N LEU A 57 1.63 18.13 5.46
CA LEU A 57 1.69 16.68 5.60
C LEU A 57 1.95 16.29 7.06
N GLU A 58 1.01 15.56 7.65
CA GLU A 58 1.14 14.95 8.97
C GLU A 58 1.24 13.43 8.85
N LEU A 59 2.30 12.82 9.40
CA LEU A 59 2.48 11.37 9.40
C LEU A 59 2.12 10.78 10.75
N VAL A 60 1.23 9.79 10.74
CA VAL A 60 0.77 9.07 11.92
C VAL A 60 1.35 7.66 11.91
N PRO A 61 2.41 7.38 12.70
CA PRO A 61 3.06 6.06 12.73
C PRO A 61 2.20 5.04 13.47
N LEU A 62 1.99 3.87 12.87
CA LEU A 62 1.17 2.78 13.39
C LEU A 62 1.92 1.44 13.28
N GLY A 63 1.65 0.54 14.24
CA GLY A 63 2.42 -0.69 14.40
C GLY A 63 1.97 -1.87 13.53
N SER A 64 0.81 -1.78 12.84
CA SER A 64 0.29 -2.89 12.04
C SER A 64 -0.66 -2.42 10.94
N PRO A 65 -0.85 -3.23 9.86
CA PRO A 65 -1.86 -2.95 8.83
C PRO A 65 -3.28 -2.84 9.41
N GLN A 66 -3.60 -3.61 10.44
CA GLN A 66 -4.89 -3.53 11.12
C GLN A 66 -5.08 -2.19 11.83
N ALA A 67 -4.03 -1.69 12.49
CA ALA A 67 -4.06 -0.36 13.12
C ALA A 67 -4.27 0.75 12.08
N LEU A 68 -3.66 0.65 10.89
CA LEU A 68 -3.89 1.58 9.78
C LEU A 68 -5.36 1.62 9.37
N THR A 69 -5.97 0.45 9.14
CA THR A 69 -7.38 0.37 8.71
C THR A 69 -8.34 0.87 9.78
N ILE A 70 -8.06 0.60 11.07
CA ILE A 70 -8.85 1.14 12.21
C ILE A 70 -8.73 2.66 12.26
N ALA A 71 -7.53 3.22 12.12
CA ALA A 71 -7.29 4.66 12.14
C ALA A 71 -8.01 5.36 10.96
N LEU A 72 -7.97 4.77 9.76
CA LEU A 72 -8.70 5.28 8.60
C LEU A 72 -10.22 5.23 8.80
N GLN A 73 -10.74 4.12 9.30
CA GLN A 73 -12.18 4.00 9.60
C GLN A 73 -12.64 5.01 10.66
N GLY A 74 -11.83 5.20 11.69
CA GLY A 74 -12.10 6.13 12.78
C GLY A 74 -11.89 7.61 12.43
N GLY A 75 -11.26 7.91 11.27
CA GLY A 75 -10.95 9.29 10.87
C GLY A 75 -9.75 9.90 11.61
N ALA A 76 -8.94 9.09 12.28
CA ALA A 76 -7.68 9.52 12.87
C ALA A 76 -6.61 9.83 11.79
N VAL A 77 -6.75 9.23 10.62
CA VAL A 77 -5.96 9.51 9.42
C VAL A 77 -6.88 9.64 8.21
N ASP A 78 -6.43 10.35 7.19
CA ASP A 78 -7.19 10.63 5.97
C ASP A 78 -6.85 9.63 4.87
N MET A 79 -5.57 9.22 4.77
CA MET A 79 -5.08 8.27 3.78
C MET A 79 -4.13 7.24 4.41
N ILE A 80 -4.14 6.03 3.85
CA ILE A 80 -3.19 4.95 4.19
C ILE A 80 -2.79 4.20 2.92
N ILE A 81 -1.70 3.43 2.98
CA ILE A 81 -1.48 2.34 2.03
C ILE A 81 -2.15 1.08 2.56
N GLY A 82 -2.98 0.47 1.74
CA GLY A 82 -3.72 -0.74 2.13
C GLY A 82 -4.10 -1.65 0.98
N ASP A 83 -4.73 -2.76 1.34
CA ASP A 83 -5.15 -3.80 0.40
C ASP A 83 -6.52 -3.47 -0.21
N TRP A 84 -6.64 -3.53 -1.54
CA TRP A 84 -7.90 -3.30 -2.24
C TRP A 84 -9.00 -4.30 -1.86
N LEU A 85 -8.64 -5.54 -1.54
CA LEU A 85 -9.62 -6.55 -1.14
C LEU A 85 -10.28 -6.18 0.18
N TRP A 86 -9.50 -5.66 1.14
CA TRP A 86 -10.05 -5.12 2.38
C TRP A 86 -11.04 -3.98 2.09
N ALA A 87 -10.65 -3.03 1.23
CA ALA A 87 -11.51 -1.88 0.88
C ALA A 87 -12.79 -2.32 0.16
N ALA A 88 -12.70 -3.27 -0.79
CA ALA A 88 -13.85 -3.83 -1.48
C ALA A 88 -14.83 -4.53 -0.51
N ARG A 89 -14.31 -5.24 0.49
CA ARG A 89 -15.16 -5.87 1.53
C ARG A 89 -15.91 -4.86 2.39
N GLN A 90 -15.35 -3.66 2.62
CA GLN A 90 -16.05 -2.65 3.41
C GLN A 90 -17.35 -2.21 2.73
N HIS A 91 -17.45 -2.31 1.41
CA HIS A 91 -18.69 -2.06 0.66
C HIS A 91 -19.86 -2.94 1.14
N LEU A 92 -19.61 -4.19 1.52
CA LEU A 92 -20.64 -5.08 2.10
C LEU A 92 -21.24 -4.53 3.41
N HIS A 93 -20.56 -3.63 4.08
CA HIS A 93 -20.97 -2.98 5.32
C HIS A 93 -21.35 -1.51 5.11
N GLN A 94 -21.64 -1.11 3.86
CA GLN A 94 -22.00 0.26 3.48
C GLN A 94 -20.91 1.29 3.86
N ARG A 95 -19.65 0.86 3.87
CA ARG A 95 -18.49 1.71 4.10
C ARG A 95 -17.72 1.86 2.80
N GLU A 96 -17.82 3.03 2.22
CA GLU A 96 -17.26 3.31 0.90
C GLU A 96 -15.86 3.91 1.02
N PHE A 97 -14.92 3.32 0.29
CA PHE A 97 -13.54 3.78 0.17
C PHE A 97 -13.18 3.95 -1.30
N TYR A 98 -12.17 4.79 -1.55
CA TYR A 98 -11.46 4.83 -2.80
C TYR A 98 -10.14 4.07 -2.69
N PHE A 99 -9.73 3.47 -3.79
CA PHE A 99 -8.43 2.84 -3.99
C PHE A 99 -7.75 3.46 -5.21
N TYR A 100 -6.48 3.85 -5.06
CA TYR A 100 -5.62 4.26 -6.15
C TYR A 100 -4.30 3.49 -6.08
N PRO A 101 -3.77 2.89 -7.18
CA PRO A 101 -2.65 1.97 -7.11
C PRO A 101 -1.41 2.62 -6.50
N TYR A 102 -0.67 1.84 -5.71
CA TYR A 102 0.59 2.26 -5.12
C TYR A 102 1.71 1.28 -5.43
N SER A 103 1.50 -0.03 -5.30
CA SER A 103 2.56 -1.02 -5.47
C SER A 103 2.06 -2.33 -6.06
N THR A 104 2.78 -2.86 -7.03
CA THR A 104 2.65 -4.24 -7.53
C THR A 104 3.52 -5.22 -6.74
N ALA A 105 4.44 -4.72 -5.88
CA ALA A 105 5.35 -5.54 -5.09
C ALA A 105 4.58 -6.35 -4.04
N ALA A 106 4.56 -7.65 -4.25
CA ALA A 106 3.90 -8.63 -3.38
C ALA A 106 4.88 -9.26 -2.38
N GLY A 107 4.33 -10.02 -1.43
CA GLY A 107 5.14 -10.88 -0.59
C GLY A 107 5.84 -11.97 -1.40
N THR A 108 7.02 -12.37 -0.95
CA THR A 108 7.84 -13.41 -1.60
C THR A 108 8.05 -14.57 -0.64
N LEU A 109 7.92 -15.78 -1.17
CA LEU A 109 8.27 -17.00 -0.45
C LEU A 109 9.76 -17.26 -0.56
N VAL A 110 10.46 -17.25 0.57
CA VAL A 110 11.91 -17.41 0.65
C VAL A 110 12.23 -18.63 1.51
N ALA A 111 13.10 -19.52 0.99
CA ALA A 111 13.52 -20.73 1.67
C ALA A 111 14.82 -20.56 2.46
N SER A 112 14.95 -21.32 3.55
CA SER A 112 16.22 -21.55 4.20
C SER A 112 17.21 -22.21 3.24
N PRO A 113 18.53 -21.90 3.33
CA PRO A 113 19.57 -22.58 2.54
C PRO A 113 19.60 -24.11 2.73
N THR A 114 19.08 -24.60 3.85
CA THR A 114 18.98 -26.05 4.13
C THR A 114 17.88 -26.74 3.34
N LEU A 115 16.93 -26.01 2.75
CA LEU A 115 15.89 -26.56 1.91
C LEU A 115 16.41 -26.75 0.47
N SER A 116 16.84 -27.98 0.16
CA SER A 116 17.55 -28.31 -1.08
C SER A 116 16.72 -28.18 -2.36
N ASN A 117 15.39 -28.24 -2.25
CA ASN A 117 14.48 -28.17 -3.39
C ASN A 117 13.69 -26.84 -3.34
N ARG A 118 13.66 -26.13 -4.48
CA ARG A 118 12.94 -24.86 -4.65
C ARG A 118 11.45 -25.01 -5.02
N SER A 119 10.96 -26.23 -5.14
CA SER A 119 9.54 -26.47 -5.39
C SER A 119 8.73 -26.21 -4.15
N ILE A 120 7.53 -25.67 -4.29
CA ILE A 120 6.57 -25.50 -3.19
C ILE A 120 6.25 -26.83 -2.50
N LYS A 121 6.41 -27.97 -3.18
CA LYS A 121 6.29 -29.32 -2.59
C LYS A 121 7.30 -29.60 -1.49
N ALA A 122 8.45 -28.92 -1.50
CA ALA A 122 9.46 -29.09 -0.47
C ALA A 122 9.05 -28.54 0.90
N LEU A 123 7.93 -27.84 0.96
CA LEU A 123 7.34 -27.37 2.23
C LEU A 123 6.58 -28.47 2.99
N ASP A 124 6.37 -29.63 2.41
CA ASP A 124 5.69 -30.76 3.08
C ASP A 124 6.41 -31.14 4.37
N GLY A 125 5.68 -31.18 5.48
CA GLY A 125 6.21 -31.43 6.81
C GLY A 125 7.10 -30.34 7.40
N LYS A 126 7.20 -29.16 6.74
CA LYS A 126 8.07 -28.04 7.14
C LYS A 126 7.34 -26.99 7.96
N THR A 127 8.11 -26.10 8.57
CA THR A 127 7.58 -24.92 9.28
C THR A 127 7.65 -23.70 8.37
N LEU A 128 6.47 -23.13 8.06
CA LEU A 128 6.31 -21.93 7.22
C LEU A 128 5.92 -20.72 8.07
N GLY A 129 6.75 -19.68 8.04
CA GLY A 129 6.42 -18.36 8.58
C GLY A 129 5.58 -17.57 7.59
N ILE A 130 4.51 -16.89 8.05
CA ILE A 130 3.67 -16.03 7.21
C ILE A 130 3.56 -14.65 7.83
N ALA A 131 4.02 -13.63 7.10
CA ALA A 131 4.00 -12.25 7.57
C ALA A 131 2.55 -11.70 7.64
N GLY A 132 2.23 -11.04 8.76
CA GLY A 132 0.97 -10.34 8.96
C GLY A 132 -0.10 -11.16 9.67
N GLY A 133 -0.57 -12.27 9.13
CA GLY A 133 -1.63 -13.06 9.78
C GLY A 133 -2.39 -13.97 8.82
N LYS A 134 -3.44 -14.64 9.33
CA LYS A 134 -4.28 -15.58 8.55
C LYS A 134 -4.94 -14.91 7.33
N ALA A 135 -5.31 -13.64 7.44
CA ALA A 135 -5.91 -12.85 6.38
C ALA A 135 -4.86 -12.26 5.42
N ASN A 136 -3.84 -13.03 5.06
CA ASN A 136 -2.83 -12.63 4.09
C ASN A 136 -3.21 -13.11 2.69
N LYS A 137 -3.56 -12.18 1.80
CA LYS A 137 -3.96 -12.45 0.41
C LYS A 137 -2.89 -13.23 -0.36
N ASN A 138 -1.61 -12.89 -0.16
CA ASN A 138 -0.52 -13.60 -0.84
C ASN A 138 -0.50 -15.07 -0.41
N TYR A 139 -0.70 -15.38 0.88
CA TYR A 139 -0.75 -16.76 1.36
C TYR A 139 -1.83 -17.58 0.66
N ILE A 140 -3.03 -17.04 0.50
CA ILE A 140 -4.11 -17.75 -0.21
C ILE A 140 -3.75 -17.99 -1.68
N LEU A 141 -3.10 -17.04 -2.35
CA LEU A 141 -2.66 -17.22 -3.73
C LEU A 141 -1.55 -18.26 -3.87
N TYR A 142 -0.60 -18.33 -2.92
CA TYR A 142 0.41 -19.39 -2.87
C TYR A 142 -0.24 -20.76 -2.61
N ARG A 143 -1.21 -20.85 -1.71
CA ARG A 143 -1.99 -22.07 -1.47
C ARG A 143 -2.76 -22.51 -2.71
N ALA A 144 -3.45 -21.58 -3.37
CA ALA A 144 -4.18 -21.81 -4.61
C ALA A 144 -3.26 -22.38 -5.71
N TYR A 145 -2.09 -21.78 -5.87
CA TYR A 145 -1.08 -22.26 -6.82
C TYR A 145 -0.62 -23.68 -6.50
N ALA A 146 -0.29 -23.98 -5.25
CA ALA A 146 0.17 -25.29 -4.82
C ALA A 146 -0.89 -26.38 -5.05
N LEU A 147 -2.14 -26.10 -4.73
CA LEU A 147 -3.28 -26.99 -4.98
C LEU A 147 -3.50 -27.20 -6.48
N LYS A 148 -3.57 -26.12 -7.26
CA LYS A 148 -3.84 -26.19 -8.70
C LYS A 148 -2.74 -26.91 -9.48
N GLN A 149 -1.47 -26.61 -9.20
CA GLN A 149 -0.35 -27.13 -10.01
C GLN A 149 0.16 -28.49 -9.52
N PHE A 150 0.01 -28.78 -8.23
CA PHE A 150 0.65 -29.94 -7.63
C PHE A 150 -0.26 -30.81 -6.79
N ASN A 151 -1.51 -30.43 -6.60
CA ASN A 151 -2.46 -31.08 -5.68
C ASN A 151 -1.89 -31.16 -4.24
N VAL A 152 -1.19 -30.12 -3.79
CA VAL A 152 -0.60 -30.02 -2.44
C VAL A 152 -1.25 -28.87 -1.69
N ASP A 153 -1.86 -29.17 -0.55
CA ASP A 153 -2.37 -28.12 0.34
C ASP A 153 -1.32 -27.75 1.39
N ILE A 154 -0.64 -26.62 1.14
CA ILE A 154 0.37 -26.11 2.09
C ILE A 154 -0.24 -25.78 3.47
N ALA A 155 -1.56 -25.54 3.57
CA ALA A 155 -2.21 -25.28 4.85
C ALA A 155 -2.27 -26.55 5.73
N SER A 156 -2.48 -27.71 5.13
CA SER A 156 -2.57 -28.99 5.84
C SER A 156 -1.20 -29.65 6.03
N ASN A 157 -0.27 -29.37 5.13
CA ASN A 157 1.00 -30.08 5.04
C ASN A 157 2.16 -29.34 5.72
N THR A 158 1.94 -28.12 6.25
CA THR A 158 2.98 -27.33 6.93
C THR A 158 2.57 -26.93 8.34
N THR A 159 3.56 -26.71 9.20
CA THR A 159 3.33 -26.00 10.47
C THR A 159 3.42 -24.51 10.23
N ILE A 160 2.31 -23.78 10.38
CA ILE A 160 2.26 -22.34 10.07
C ILE A 160 2.51 -21.51 11.34
N LYS A 161 3.42 -20.51 11.25
CA LYS A 161 3.67 -19.48 12.25
C LYS A 161 3.37 -18.10 11.68
N PHE A 162 2.47 -17.35 12.33
CA PHE A 162 2.16 -15.96 11.95
C PHE A 162 2.91 -14.98 12.85
N ALA A 163 3.61 -14.02 12.27
CA ALA A 163 4.26 -12.94 13.01
C ALA A 163 4.57 -11.73 12.11
N ALA A 164 5.11 -10.66 12.71
CA ALA A 164 5.63 -9.52 11.96
C ALA A 164 6.89 -9.92 11.14
N PRO A 165 7.12 -9.32 9.96
CA PRO A 165 8.24 -9.66 9.08
C PRO A 165 9.62 -9.67 9.75
N PRO A 166 9.99 -8.69 10.60
CA PRO A 166 11.30 -8.72 11.28
C PRO A 166 11.48 -9.97 12.14
N MET A 167 10.44 -10.36 12.87
CA MET A 167 10.48 -11.57 13.72
C MET A 167 10.63 -12.82 12.89
N LEU A 168 9.88 -12.95 11.80
CA LEU A 168 9.96 -14.12 10.91
C LEU A 168 11.33 -14.24 10.24
N ASN A 169 11.92 -13.13 9.79
CA ASN A 169 13.27 -13.16 9.22
C ASN A 169 14.31 -13.62 10.27
N SER A 170 14.15 -13.21 11.53
CA SER A 170 15.00 -13.69 12.62
C SER A 170 14.81 -15.18 12.88
N LEU A 171 13.56 -15.68 12.87
CA LEU A 171 13.26 -17.11 13.03
C LEU A 171 13.89 -17.94 11.89
N LEU A 172 13.79 -17.46 10.64
CA LEU A 172 14.40 -18.12 9.48
C LEU A 172 15.93 -18.18 9.61
N LYS A 173 16.57 -17.06 10.00
CA LYS A 173 18.02 -16.98 10.17
C LYS A 173 18.54 -17.91 11.27
N ARG A 174 17.76 -18.16 12.33
CA ARG A 174 18.09 -19.11 13.40
C ARG A 174 17.79 -20.57 13.06
N GLY A 175 17.08 -20.83 11.97
CA GLY A 175 16.62 -22.17 11.62
C GLY A 175 15.37 -22.64 12.38
N ASP A 176 14.64 -21.74 13.05
CA ASP A 176 13.41 -22.04 13.79
C ASP A 176 12.18 -22.23 12.85
N ILE A 177 12.33 -21.82 11.58
CA ILE A 177 11.41 -22.06 10.47
C ILE A 177 12.20 -22.40 9.20
N ASP A 178 11.60 -23.19 8.29
CA ASP A 178 12.24 -23.67 7.06
C ASP A 178 12.06 -22.71 5.87
N ALA A 179 10.96 -21.96 5.88
CA ALA A 179 10.65 -20.97 4.84
C ALA A 179 9.82 -19.83 5.43
N VAL A 180 9.80 -18.71 4.71
CA VAL A 180 8.98 -17.55 5.08
C VAL A 180 8.31 -16.91 3.88
N LEU A 181 7.02 -16.64 3.98
CA LEU A 181 6.30 -15.72 3.11
C LEU A 181 6.32 -14.35 3.77
N THR A 182 7.19 -13.47 3.31
CA THR A 182 7.45 -12.17 3.94
C THR A 182 7.23 -11.01 2.97
N PHE A 183 7.22 -9.78 3.47
CA PHE A 183 7.08 -8.60 2.61
C PHE A 183 8.30 -8.46 1.70
N TRP A 184 8.08 -7.92 0.51
CA TRP A 184 9.07 -7.85 -0.57
C TRP A 184 10.45 -7.29 -0.14
N HIS A 185 10.48 -6.24 0.68
CA HIS A 185 11.73 -5.62 1.15
C HIS A 185 12.47 -6.48 2.18
N TYR A 186 11.73 -7.24 3.00
CA TYR A 186 12.35 -8.24 3.89
C TYR A 186 12.86 -9.44 3.11
N ALA A 187 12.16 -9.83 2.04
CA ALA A 187 12.64 -10.87 1.13
C ALA A 187 13.91 -10.42 0.38
N ALA A 188 13.97 -9.16 -0.08
CA ALA A 188 15.16 -8.62 -0.74
C ALA A 188 16.40 -8.65 0.17
N VAL A 189 16.25 -8.35 1.47
CA VAL A 189 17.35 -8.48 2.45
C VAL A 189 17.76 -9.94 2.61
N LEU A 190 16.82 -10.87 2.75
CA LEU A 190 17.14 -12.30 2.83
C LEU A 190 17.87 -12.81 1.60
N THR A 191 17.43 -12.38 0.41
CA THR A 191 18.08 -12.78 -0.85
C THR A 191 19.53 -12.24 -0.91
N ASN A 192 19.78 -11.03 -0.43
CA ASN A 192 21.14 -10.51 -0.29
C ASN A 192 22.00 -11.34 0.68
N ASP A 193 21.38 -11.92 1.71
CA ASP A 193 22.02 -12.81 2.67
C ASP A 193 22.08 -14.30 2.21
N ASN A 194 21.95 -14.56 0.89
CA ASN A 194 22.00 -15.87 0.24
C ASN A 194 20.83 -16.82 0.55
N TYR A 195 19.72 -16.31 1.05
CA TYR A 195 18.47 -17.08 1.09
C TYR A 195 17.81 -17.11 -0.30
N THR A 196 17.11 -18.18 -0.60
CA THR A 196 16.62 -18.40 -1.97
C THR A 196 15.13 -18.07 -2.11
N PRO A 197 14.74 -17.13 -2.99
CA PRO A 197 13.35 -17.02 -3.43
C PRO A 197 12.89 -18.31 -4.11
N MET A 198 11.76 -18.87 -3.68
CA MET A 198 11.23 -20.11 -4.24
C MET A 198 10.32 -19.87 -5.44
N LEU A 199 9.49 -18.83 -5.35
CA LEU A 199 8.43 -18.55 -6.30
C LEU A 199 8.04 -17.07 -6.22
N THR A 200 7.85 -16.42 -7.35
CA THR A 200 7.38 -15.03 -7.41
C THR A 200 5.85 -14.97 -7.48
N MET A 201 5.28 -13.84 -7.08
CA MET A 201 3.84 -13.62 -7.26
C MET A 201 3.46 -13.60 -8.75
N GLN A 202 4.32 -13.11 -9.63
CA GLN A 202 4.06 -13.11 -11.07
C GLN A 202 3.95 -14.53 -11.65
N ASP A 203 4.79 -15.48 -11.19
CA ASP A 203 4.67 -16.87 -11.59
C ASP A 203 3.30 -17.45 -11.17
N ILE A 204 2.84 -17.09 -9.98
CA ILE A 204 1.52 -17.49 -9.48
C ILE A 204 0.42 -16.89 -10.36
N LEU A 205 0.44 -15.59 -10.59
CA LEU A 205 -0.57 -14.89 -11.40
C LEU A 205 -0.61 -15.42 -12.83
N ASN A 206 0.56 -15.70 -13.44
CA ASN A 206 0.66 -16.31 -14.77
C ASN A 206 -0.05 -17.67 -14.84
N SER A 207 0.02 -18.47 -13.77
CA SER A 207 -0.67 -19.76 -13.68
C SER A 207 -2.19 -19.65 -13.68
N PHE A 208 -2.71 -18.48 -13.35
CA PHE A 208 -4.13 -18.12 -13.39
C PHE A 208 -4.52 -17.27 -14.61
N GLY A 209 -3.61 -17.14 -15.58
CA GLY A 209 -3.86 -16.42 -16.85
C GLY A 209 -3.64 -14.91 -16.78
N ILE A 210 -3.11 -14.40 -15.67
CA ILE A 210 -2.82 -12.97 -15.48
C ILE A 210 -1.36 -12.73 -15.87
N GLN A 211 -1.15 -12.14 -17.05
CA GLN A 211 0.19 -11.95 -17.63
C GLN A 211 0.84 -10.61 -17.25
N LYS A 212 0.05 -9.66 -16.81
CA LYS A 212 0.52 -8.31 -16.47
C LYS A 212 0.52 -8.11 -14.97
N GLU A 213 1.36 -7.19 -14.52
CA GLU A 213 1.41 -6.81 -13.11
C GLU A 213 0.09 -6.19 -12.64
N VAL A 214 -0.34 -6.58 -11.45
CA VAL A 214 -1.55 -6.09 -10.81
C VAL A 214 -1.18 -5.40 -9.49
N PRO A 215 -1.69 -4.19 -9.20
CA PRO A 215 -1.46 -3.54 -7.93
C PRO A 215 -1.93 -4.40 -6.76
N VAL A 216 -1.03 -4.66 -5.81
CA VAL A 216 -1.33 -5.40 -4.58
C VAL A 216 -1.83 -4.46 -3.50
N LEU A 217 -1.21 -3.27 -3.44
CA LEU A 217 -1.51 -2.22 -2.49
C LEU A 217 -1.80 -0.91 -3.21
N GLY A 218 -2.61 -0.06 -2.58
CA GLY A 218 -2.95 1.26 -3.07
C GLY A 218 -3.20 2.25 -1.95
N TRP A 219 -3.30 3.51 -2.32
CA TRP A 219 -3.81 4.56 -1.48
C TRP A 219 -5.29 4.30 -1.21
N LEU A 220 -5.64 4.24 0.07
CA LEU A 220 -7.00 4.10 0.55
C LEU A 220 -7.41 5.36 1.31
N PHE A 221 -8.61 5.84 1.02
CA PHE A 221 -9.25 6.95 1.73
C PHE A 221 -10.77 6.81 1.64
N LYS A 222 -11.50 7.40 2.59
CA LYS A 222 -12.96 7.36 2.58
C LYS A 222 -13.50 8.08 1.35
N ARG A 223 -14.54 7.51 0.71
CA ARG A 223 -15.18 8.11 -0.46
C ARG A 223 -15.65 9.53 -0.19
N GLU A 224 -16.47 9.72 0.84
CA GLU A 224 -17.03 11.02 1.19
C GLU A 224 -15.93 12.06 1.41
N TRP A 225 -14.84 11.68 2.10
CA TRP A 225 -13.71 12.58 2.32
C TRP A 225 -12.98 12.90 1.01
N GLY A 226 -12.76 11.90 0.16
CA GLY A 226 -12.10 12.06 -1.14
C GLY A 226 -12.87 12.97 -2.08
N ASP A 227 -14.21 12.83 -2.13
CA ASP A 227 -15.09 13.68 -2.95
C ASP A 227 -15.05 15.15 -2.48
N GLN A 228 -14.99 15.39 -1.18
CA GLN A 228 -14.88 16.73 -0.60
C GLN A 228 -13.49 17.36 -0.75
N HIS A 229 -12.44 16.55 -0.90
CA HIS A 229 -11.04 16.98 -0.93
C HIS A 229 -10.31 16.52 -2.21
N ALA A 230 -11.01 16.44 -3.34
CA ALA A 230 -10.47 15.88 -4.58
C ALA A 230 -9.20 16.60 -5.07
N GLU A 231 -9.12 17.91 -4.93
CA GLU A 231 -7.92 18.69 -5.29
C GLU A 231 -6.72 18.32 -4.42
N LEU A 232 -6.93 18.21 -3.10
CA LEU A 232 -5.90 17.80 -2.14
C LEU A 232 -5.40 16.37 -2.43
N VAL A 233 -6.34 15.43 -2.64
CA VAL A 233 -6.01 14.03 -3.00
C VAL A 233 -5.18 14.01 -4.28
N ASN A 234 -5.60 14.72 -5.33
CA ASN A 234 -4.90 14.75 -6.60
C ASN A 234 -3.51 15.39 -6.49
N ALA A 235 -3.38 16.50 -5.76
CA ALA A 235 -2.09 17.14 -5.51
C ALA A 235 -1.12 16.19 -4.78
N PHE A 236 -1.60 15.50 -3.75
CA PHE A 236 -0.80 14.52 -3.01
C PHE A 236 -0.40 13.33 -3.90
N LEU A 237 -1.32 12.76 -4.66
CA LEU A 237 -1.03 11.63 -5.56
C LEU A 237 -0.02 12.02 -6.62
N GLN A 238 -0.17 13.19 -7.25
CA GLN A 238 0.80 13.71 -8.23
C GLN A 238 2.20 13.84 -7.59
N ARG A 239 2.28 14.40 -6.39
CA ARG A 239 3.56 14.54 -5.69
C ARG A 239 4.17 13.19 -5.31
N SER A 240 3.39 12.26 -4.79
CA SER A 240 3.83 10.89 -4.48
C SER A 240 4.42 10.22 -5.72
N TYR A 241 3.73 10.26 -6.86
CA TYR A 241 4.22 9.67 -8.10
C TYR A 241 5.43 10.39 -8.70
N ALA A 242 5.54 11.71 -8.53
CA ALA A 242 6.72 12.46 -8.92
C ALA A 242 7.96 11.99 -8.13
N ILE A 243 7.83 11.81 -6.81
CA ILE A 243 8.90 11.28 -5.95
C ILE A 243 9.28 9.86 -6.39
N ARG A 244 8.31 9.00 -6.65
CA ARG A 244 8.54 7.63 -7.13
C ARG A 244 9.25 7.61 -8.48
N SER A 245 8.87 8.50 -9.39
CA SER A 245 9.55 8.66 -10.68
C SER A 245 11.00 9.11 -10.51
N MET A 246 11.30 9.99 -9.56
CA MET A 246 12.68 10.37 -9.23
C MET A 246 13.46 9.17 -8.66
N LEU A 247 12.92 8.48 -7.67
CA LEU A 247 13.55 7.30 -7.07
C LEU A 247 13.75 6.15 -8.06
N SER A 248 12.89 6.06 -9.08
CA SER A 248 13.04 5.06 -10.14
C SER A 248 14.21 5.30 -11.06
N LYS A 249 14.64 6.55 -11.22
CA LYS A 249 15.62 6.98 -12.22
C LYS A 249 16.95 7.46 -11.64
N GLN A 250 16.97 7.89 -10.36
CA GLN A 250 18.12 8.59 -9.77
C GLN A 250 18.65 7.82 -8.56
N ASP A 251 19.80 7.18 -8.72
CA ASP A 251 20.45 6.40 -7.64
C ASP A 251 20.91 7.26 -6.47
N ASP A 252 21.33 8.48 -6.74
CA ASP A 252 21.84 9.38 -5.70
C ASP A 252 20.77 9.84 -4.70
N MET A 253 19.52 9.88 -5.12
CA MET A 253 18.40 10.23 -4.24
C MET A 253 18.28 9.28 -3.02
N TRP A 254 18.60 8.00 -3.21
CA TRP A 254 18.51 6.99 -2.15
C TRP A 254 19.49 7.22 -1.01
N LYS A 255 20.60 7.90 -1.26
CA LYS A 255 21.64 8.18 -0.24
C LYS A 255 21.16 9.17 0.83
N ASN A 256 20.15 9.97 0.52
CA ASN A 256 19.62 11.05 1.37
C ASN A 256 18.32 10.65 2.10
N ILE A 257 17.93 9.37 2.07
CA ILE A 257 16.71 8.88 2.73
C ILE A 257 17.09 8.21 4.05
N ASP A 258 16.87 8.89 5.16
CA ASP A 258 17.25 8.40 6.48
C ASP A 258 16.54 7.10 6.85
N SER A 259 15.25 6.97 6.59
CA SER A 259 14.49 5.75 6.86
C SER A 259 14.92 4.54 6.01
N PHE A 260 15.70 4.76 4.95
CA PHE A 260 16.34 3.73 4.14
C PHE A 260 17.76 3.44 4.62
N THR A 261 18.62 4.45 4.67
CA THR A 261 20.05 4.28 4.95
C THR A 261 20.34 3.86 6.36
N SER A 262 19.52 4.27 7.35
CA SER A 262 19.71 3.91 8.76
C SER A 262 19.18 2.52 9.12
N LYS A 263 18.22 1.98 8.34
CA LYS A 263 17.56 0.71 8.68
C LYS A 263 18.12 -0.51 7.97
N TYR A 264 18.78 -0.32 6.82
CA TYR A 264 19.24 -1.43 5.99
C TYR A 264 20.75 -1.37 5.78
N PRO A 265 21.45 -2.52 5.80
CA PRO A 265 22.88 -2.55 5.54
C PRO A 265 23.17 -2.15 4.09
N ALA A 266 24.25 -1.41 3.86
CA ALA A 266 24.62 -0.92 2.53
C ALA A 266 24.70 -2.03 1.46
N SER A 267 25.09 -3.25 1.86
CA SER A 267 25.11 -4.42 0.97
C SER A 267 23.73 -4.80 0.42
N ALA A 268 22.63 -4.51 1.13
CA ALA A 268 21.27 -4.81 0.69
C ALA A 268 20.65 -3.69 -0.16
N HIS A 269 21.24 -2.50 -0.20
CA HIS A 269 20.66 -1.35 -0.90
C HIS A 269 20.38 -1.63 -2.39
N PRO A 270 21.30 -2.23 -3.18
CA PRO A 270 21.03 -2.49 -4.60
C PRO A 270 19.80 -3.40 -4.81
N ALA A 271 19.66 -4.45 -4.00
CA ALA A 271 18.54 -5.39 -4.08
C ALA A 271 17.20 -4.70 -3.69
N LEU A 272 17.22 -3.88 -2.65
CA LEU A 272 16.05 -3.12 -2.20
C LEU A 272 15.61 -2.09 -3.23
N ILE A 273 16.54 -1.33 -3.82
CA ILE A 273 16.26 -0.34 -4.85
C ILE A 273 15.69 -1.01 -6.10
N SER A 274 16.29 -2.12 -6.54
CA SER A 274 15.79 -2.89 -7.69
C SER A 274 14.37 -3.40 -7.45
N ALA A 275 14.11 -4.00 -6.28
CA ALA A 275 12.79 -4.52 -5.93
C ALA A 275 11.74 -3.40 -5.76
N TYR A 276 12.12 -2.24 -5.21
CA TYR A 276 11.25 -1.06 -5.13
C TYR A 276 10.83 -0.59 -6.52
N ARG A 277 11.80 -0.45 -7.44
CA ARG A 277 11.57 0.00 -8.82
C ARG A 277 10.64 -0.95 -9.57
N ALA A 278 10.88 -2.25 -9.45
CA ALA A 278 10.03 -3.27 -10.04
C ALA A 278 8.58 -3.25 -9.50
N GLY A 279 8.38 -2.73 -8.29
CA GLY A 279 7.05 -2.62 -7.66
C GLY A 279 6.27 -1.34 -7.98
N ILE A 280 6.78 -0.44 -8.83
CA ILE A 280 6.07 0.79 -9.20
C ILE A 280 5.03 0.46 -10.29
N PRO A 281 3.73 0.68 -10.05
CA PRO A 281 2.71 0.47 -11.08
C PRO A 281 2.94 1.38 -12.28
N THR A 282 2.77 0.82 -13.48
CA THR A 282 2.94 1.58 -14.74
C THR A 282 1.64 1.80 -15.47
N ARG A 283 0.56 1.12 -15.06
CA ARG A 283 -0.75 1.16 -15.71
C ARG A 283 -1.89 1.16 -14.69
N TRP A 284 -3.00 1.75 -15.04
CA TRP A 284 -4.22 1.73 -14.25
C TRP A 284 -5.45 1.97 -15.13
N GLY A 285 -6.42 1.06 -15.09
CA GLY A 285 -7.65 1.18 -15.86
C GLY A 285 -8.43 -0.13 -15.93
N PRO A 286 -9.38 -0.23 -16.87
CA PRO A 286 -10.32 -1.35 -16.97
C PRO A 286 -9.66 -2.74 -17.10
N ALA A 287 -8.56 -2.85 -17.84
CA ALA A 287 -7.86 -4.13 -17.97
C ALA A 287 -7.25 -4.59 -16.64
N THR A 288 -6.62 -3.68 -15.88
CA THR A 288 -6.14 -3.98 -14.52
C THR A 288 -7.29 -4.37 -13.59
N TRP A 289 -8.45 -3.72 -13.68
CA TRP A 289 -9.61 -4.04 -12.84
C TRP A 289 -10.15 -5.46 -13.14
N GLN A 290 -10.13 -5.88 -14.41
CA GLN A 290 -10.49 -7.26 -14.80
C GLN A 290 -9.51 -8.30 -14.23
N ASP A 291 -8.20 -8.00 -14.25
CA ASP A 291 -7.19 -8.84 -13.62
C ASP A 291 -7.40 -8.93 -12.10
N MET A 292 -7.72 -7.82 -11.42
CA MET A 292 -8.07 -7.81 -9.98
C MET A 292 -9.33 -8.64 -9.71
N GLN A 293 -10.35 -8.57 -10.59
CA GLN A 293 -11.54 -9.41 -10.48
C GLN A 293 -11.21 -10.91 -10.64
N THR A 294 -10.25 -11.24 -11.51
CA THR A 294 -9.77 -12.62 -11.65
C THR A 294 -9.05 -13.09 -10.38
N ILE A 295 -8.22 -12.25 -9.78
CA ILE A 295 -7.59 -12.54 -8.48
C ILE A 295 -8.65 -12.78 -7.39
N LEU A 296 -9.70 -11.95 -7.33
CA LEU A 296 -10.80 -12.17 -6.37
C LEU A 296 -11.44 -13.54 -6.54
N ARG A 297 -11.71 -13.97 -7.79
CA ARG A 297 -12.28 -15.30 -8.06
C ARG A 297 -11.37 -16.42 -7.57
N VAL A 298 -10.07 -16.32 -7.85
CA VAL A 298 -9.08 -17.30 -7.34
C VAL A 298 -9.08 -17.32 -5.80
N ILE A 299 -9.03 -16.16 -5.16
CA ILE A 299 -9.03 -16.10 -3.70
C ILE A 299 -10.31 -16.74 -3.14
N LYS A 300 -11.48 -16.43 -3.72
CA LYS A 300 -12.77 -17.04 -3.27
C LYS A 300 -12.78 -18.55 -3.35
N GLU A 301 -12.21 -19.11 -4.42
CA GLU A 301 -12.15 -20.56 -4.62
C GLU A 301 -11.32 -21.28 -3.54
N TYR A 302 -10.31 -20.61 -2.98
CA TYR A 302 -9.35 -21.22 -2.03
C TYR A 302 -9.38 -20.59 -0.62
N ASP A 303 -10.27 -19.63 -0.36
CA ASP A 303 -10.53 -19.04 0.98
C ASP A 303 -11.69 -19.76 1.65
N ASP A 304 -11.49 -21.04 2.03
CA ASP A 304 -12.52 -21.93 2.56
C ASP A 304 -13.31 -21.34 3.74
N ALA A 305 -12.64 -20.55 4.57
CA ALA A 305 -13.24 -19.90 5.73
C ALA A 305 -13.89 -18.53 5.40
N GLN A 306 -13.83 -18.09 4.14
CA GLN A 306 -14.25 -16.75 3.70
C GLN A 306 -13.63 -15.61 4.53
N THR A 307 -12.44 -15.86 5.06
CA THR A 307 -11.76 -14.93 5.97
C THR A 307 -11.38 -13.64 5.27
N LEU A 308 -10.96 -13.74 4.00
CA LEU A 308 -10.54 -12.62 3.17
C LEU A 308 -11.67 -12.03 2.35
N THR A 309 -12.49 -12.88 1.76
CA THR A 309 -13.50 -12.43 0.78
C THR A 309 -14.85 -12.14 1.40
N GLY A 310 -15.21 -12.83 2.49
CA GLY A 310 -16.57 -12.79 3.02
C GLY A 310 -17.58 -13.17 1.92
N GLN A 311 -18.63 -12.37 1.78
CA GLN A 311 -19.65 -12.52 0.72
C GLN A 311 -19.38 -11.63 -0.51
N LEU A 312 -18.16 -11.13 -0.68
CA LEU A 312 -17.82 -10.29 -1.81
C LEU A 312 -17.78 -11.10 -3.11
N ASP A 313 -18.66 -10.83 -4.05
CA ASP A 313 -18.72 -11.51 -5.36
C ASP A 313 -17.97 -10.76 -6.45
N THR A 314 -18.02 -9.45 -6.39
CA THR A 314 -17.39 -8.57 -7.39
C THR A 314 -16.75 -7.36 -6.70
N ILE A 315 -15.68 -6.87 -7.28
CA ILE A 315 -15.09 -5.60 -6.86
C ILE A 315 -15.94 -4.48 -7.44
N PRO A 316 -16.53 -3.61 -6.61
CA PRO A 316 -17.31 -2.49 -7.12
C PRO A 316 -16.40 -1.52 -7.88
N THR A 317 -16.77 -1.15 -9.11
CA THR A 317 -15.99 -0.19 -9.91
C THR A 317 -15.90 1.19 -9.25
N SER A 318 -16.87 1.51 -8.42
CA SER A 318 -16.90 2.70 -7.58
C SER A 318 -15.77 2.76 -6.52
N LEU A 319 -15.06 1.65 -6.28
CA LEU A 319 -13.86 1.61 -5.45
C LEU A 319 -12.70 2.39 -6.08
N PHE A 320 -12.64 2.48 -7.40
CA PHE A 320 -11.46 2.96 -8.10
C PHE A 320 -11.46 4.48 -8.26
N TRP A 321 -10.47 5.13 -7.64
CA TRP A 321 -10.22 6.54 -7.87
C TRP A 321 -9.68 6.75 -9.28
N GLN A 322 -10.32 7.62 -10.04
CA GLN A 322 -9.88 7.94 -11.39
C GLN A 322 -9.00 9.20 -11.36
N ASN A 323 -7.76 9.02 -11.78
CA ASN A 323 -6.77 10.08 -11.88
C ASN A 323 -5.86 9.79 -13.08
N THR A 324 -5.35 10.83 -13.71
CA THR A 324 -4.51 10.76 -14.91
C THR A 324 -3.01 10.63 -14.60
N VAL A 325 -2.61 10.45 -13.34
CA VAL A 325 -1.18 10.34 -12.94
C VAL A 325 -0.53 9.09 -13.53
N LEU A 326 -1.25 7.97 -13.56
CA LEU A 326 -0.85 6.76 -14.27
C LEU A 326 -1.50 6.70 -15.65
N GLY A 327 -0.77 6.14 -16.63
CA GLY A 327 -1.31 5.89 -17.95
C GLY A 327 -2.54 4.98 -17.91
N SER A 328 -3.54 5.26 -18.78
CA SER A 328 -4.68 4.37 -18.97
C SER A 328 -4.21 3.05 -19.58
N ASP A 329 -4.76 1.93 -19.12
CA ASP A 329 -4.62 0.61 -19.73
C ASP A 329 -5.92 0.27 -20.51
N GLU A 330 -6.07 0.83 -21.68
CA GLU A 330 -7.17 0.47 -22.58
C GLU A 330 -7.14 -1.01 -22.97
#